data_e51c0b72f3af035ffb67a5f2fd3a0e21
#
_entry.id   e51c0b72f3af035ffb67a5f2fd3a0e21
#
_cell.length_a   1.000
_cell.length_b   1.000
_cell.length_c   1.000
_cell.angle_alpha   90.00
_cell.angle_beta   90.00
_cell.angle_gamma   90.00
#
_symmetry.space_group_name_H-M   'P 1'
#
loop_
_entity.id
_entity.type
_entity.pdbx_description
1 polymer ?
#
loop_
_entity_poly.entity_id
_entity_poly.type
_entity_poly.pdbx_seq_one_letter_code
_entity_poly.pdbx_strand_id
1 'polypeptide(L)'
;VDTPQGVKGYVQTGLFERSVLDSLTDIFPMDGVKVTYRLAEAEDKNWNEEWERNGFEPVRIADRILIHSPEHHSLSPAEYDIVIDPHQAFGTGTHHTTGMILERLLGMDLGHKTVLDAGCGTGVLGIFCTLKGAKSVWAYDIDRWSVDNTKENMLLNGVKNMEVVEGNASILQGKDAFDLILANINRNILLADLPSFVSVMHAESQMILSGFYVEDMPLLVQKAKSLGLSYLNHTEKENWATLLFERL
;
A
#
# COMPACT_ATOMS: atom_id res chain seq x y z
N VAL A 1 0.15 -5.14 18.47
CA VAL A 1 1.41 -5.78 18.05
C VAL A 1 1.58 -7.08 18.81
N ASP A 2 1.74 -8.18 18.10
CA ASP A 2 2.02 -9.48 18.70
C ASP A 2 3.42 -9.51 19.32
N THR A 3 3.52 -10.10 20.49
CA THR A 3 4.78 -10.28 21.21
C THR A 3 4.91 -11.72 21.68
N PRO A 4 6.11 -12.23 21.99
CA PRO A 4 6.28 -13.58 22.52
C PRO A 4 5.51 -13.85 23.84
N GLN A 5 5.03 -12.79 24.49
CA GLN A 5 4.31 -12.85 25.77
C GLN A 5 2.81 -12.52 25.63
N GLY A 6 2.32 -12.25 24.43
CA GLY A 6 0.93 -11.89 24.15
C GLY A 6 0.79 -10.71 23.20
N VAL A 7 -0.34 -10.00 23.27
CA VAL A 7 -0.65 -8.86 22.43
C VAL A 7 -0.40 -7.55 23.18
N LYS A 8 0.31 -6.60 22.57
CA LYS A 8 0.50 -5.25 23.09
C LYS A 8 -0.33 -4.27 22.26
N GLY A 9 -1.22 -3.53 22.93
CA GLY A 9 -2.05 -2.47 22.31
C GLY A 9 -1.77 -1.13 22.94
N TYR A 10 -2.04 -0.05 22.18
CA TYR A 10 -1.96 1.32 22.63
C TYR A 10 -3.31 2.00 22.40
N VAL A 11 -3.70 2.84 23.34
CA VAL A 11 -4.93 3.65 23.25
C VAL A 11 -4.67 5.02 23.86
N GLN A 12 -5.27 6.04 23.30
CA GLN A 12 -5.18 7.40 23.87
C GLN A 12 -5.84 7.41 25.25
N THR A 13 -5.23 8.11 26.20
CA THR A 13 -5.68 8.17 27.61
C THR A 13 -7.14 8.61 27.73
N GLY A 14 -7.58 9.56 26.88
CA GLY A 14 -8.96 10.06 26.87
C GLY A 14 -9.99 9.09 26.30
N LEU A 15 -9.55 8.03 25.58
CA LEU A 15 -10.39 6.99 25.02
C LEU A 15 -10.28 5.65 25.75
N PHE A 16 -9.48 5.63 26.82
CA PHE A 16 -9.23 4.42 27.57
C PHE A 16 -10.34 4.16 28.58
N GLU A 17 -11.03 3.03 28.41
CA GLU A 17 -12.02 2.52 29.36
C GLU A 17 -11.55 1.22 29.99
N ARG A 18 -11.18 1.26 31.27
CA ARG A 18 -10.69 0.07 32.00
C ARG A 18 -11.72 -1.06 32.04
N SER A 19 -13.00 -0.72 32.13
CA SER A 19 -14.12 -1.68 32.12
C SER A 19 -14.13 -2.61 30.91
N VAL A 20 -13.64 -2.14 29.75
CA VAL A 20 -13.53 -2.94 28.52
C VAL A 20 -12.49 -4.06 28.72
N LEU A 21 -11.34 -3.75 29.32
CA LEU A 21 -10.31 -4.77 29.59
C LEU A 21 -10.74 -5.73 30.71
N ASP A 22 -11.40 -5.24 31.74
CA ASP A 22 -11.90 -6.09 32.82
C ASP A 22 -12.94 -7.09 32.29
N SER A 23 -13.82 -6.65 31.37
CA SER A 23 -14.78 -7.55 30.72
C SER A 23 -14.12 -8.63 29.85
N LEU A 24 -12.98 -8.33 29.20
CA LEU A 24 -12.24 -9.33 28.42
C LEU A 24 -11.63 -10.43 29.29
N THR A 25 -11.27 -10.14 30.55
CA THR A 25 -10.76 -11.17 31.47
C THR A 25 -11.86 -12.12 31.93
N ASP A 26 -13.12 -11.68 31.96
CA ASP A 26 -14.26 -12.43 32.47
C ASP A 26 -15.04 -13.18 31.37
N ILE A 27 -14.99 -12.72 30.13
CA ILE A 27 -15.84 -13.20 29.01
C ILE A 27 -15.00 -13.64 27.80
N PHE A 28 -13.74 -14.01 27.99
CA PHE A 28 -12.94 -14.44 26.84
C PHE A 28 -13.52 -15.75 26.26
N PRO A 29 -13.84 -15.79 24.94
CA PRO A 29 -14.69 -16.82 24.36
C PRO A 29 -13.99 -18.18 24.13
N MET A 30 -12.90 -18.47 24.82
CA MET A 30 -12.15 -19.72 24.72
C MET A 30 -12.04 -20.41 26.06
N ASP A 31 -12.62 -21.63 26.17
CA ASP A 31 -12.57 -22.45 27.37
C ASP A 31 -11.13 -22.76 27.79
N GLY A 32 -10.82 -22.56 29.06
CA GLY A 32 -9.51 -22.87 29.65
C GLY A 32 -8.43 -21.79 29.41
N VAL A 33 -8.75 -20.71 28.72
CA VAL A 33 -7.82 -19.57 28.52
C VAL A 33 -8.04 -18.53 29.61
N LYS A 34 -6.98 -18.24 30.38
CA LYS A 34 -6.97 -17.12 31.35
C LYS A 34 -6.28 -15.92 30.72
N VAL A 35 -7.02 -14.87 30.47
CA VAL A 35 -6.48 -13.60 30.01
C VAL A 35 -6.04 -12.76 31.21
N THR A 36 -4.84 -12.20 31.16
CA THR A 36 -4.33 -11.23 32.12
C THR A 36 -3.75 -10.05 31.34
N TYR A 37 -3.85 -8.85 31.90
CA TYR A 37 -3.26 -7.68 31.26
C TYR A 37 -2.40 -6.87 32.24
N ARG A 38 -1.51 -6.07 31.69
CA ARG A 38 -0.76 -5.03 32.40
C ARG A 38 -1.04 -3.69 31.74
N LEU A 39 -1.32 -2.69 32.54
CA LEU A 39 -1.41 -1.30 32.10
C LEU A 39 -0.11 -0.59 32.44
N ALA A 40 0.41 0.15 31.49
CA ALA A 40 1.50 1.08 31.70
C ALA A 40 1.20 2.35 30.90
N GLU A 41 1.49 3.51 31.47
CA GLU A 41 1.55 4.72 30.67
C GLU A 41 2.70 4.56 29.68
N ALA A 42 2.40 4.77 28.40
CA ALA A 42 3.44 4.91 27.40
C ALA A 42 4.14 6.25 27.67
N GLU A 43 5.47 6.28 27.64
CA GLU A 43 6.19 7.55 27.62
C GLU A 43 5.62 8.40 26.49
N ASP A 44 5.30 9.65 26.79
CA ASP A 44 4.92 10.66 25.80
C ASP A 44 6.20 11.04 25.02
N LYS A 45 6.68 10.07 24.27
CA LYS A 45 7.81 10.18 23.37
C LYS A 45 7.23 10.32 21.98
N ASN A 46 7.53 11.42 21.33
CA ASN A 46 7.30 11.49 19.88
C ASN A 46 8.18 10.42 19.20
N TRP A 47 7.64 9.22 19.08
CA TRP A 47 8.31 8.11 18.38
C TRP A 47 8.61 8.45 16.91
N ASN A 48 7.93 9.49 16.39
CA ASN A 48 8.15 10.01 15.06
C ASN A 48 9.35 10.98 14.99
N GLU A 49 9.76 11.61 16.13
CA GLU A 49 10.87 12.59 16.11
C GLU A 49 12.19 12.00 15.61
N GLU A 50 12.50 10.77 15.99
CA GLU A 50 13.73 10.11 15.55
C GLU A 50 13.62 9.69 14.08
N TRP A 51 12.43 9.32 13.66
CA TRP A 51 12.08 8.95 12.30
C TRP A 51 11.98 10.18 11.37
N GLU A 52 11.36 11.26 11.85
CA GLU A 52 11.28 12.56 11.19
C GLU A 52 12.66 13.22 11.03
N ARG A 53 13.60 12.95 11.96
CA ARG A 53 14.94 13.52 11.92
C ARG A 53 15.90 12.76 11.01
N ASN A 54 15.79 11.45 10.92
CA ASN A 54 16.75 10.59 10.21
C ASN A 54 16.19 10.01 8.91
N GLY A 55 14.89 10.17 8.65
CA GLY A 55 14.22 9.51 7.53
C GLY A 55 14.20 7.97 7.69
N PHE A 56 13.71 7.29 6.68
CA PHE A 56 13.79 5.82 6.59
C PHE A 56 15.06 5.41 5.85
N GLU A 57 15.55 4.21 6.14
CA GLU A 57 16.72 3.67 5.44
C GLU A 57 16.48 3.56 3.92
N PRO A 58 17.39 4.07 3.08
CA PRO A 58 17.24 4.02 1.63
C PRO A 58 17.05 2.58 1.12
N VAL A 59 16.10 2.40 0.23
CA VAL A 59 15.74 1.10 -0.35
C VAL A 59 16.21 1.04 -1.79
N ARG A 60 16.94 -0.03 -2.15
CA ARG A 60 17.28 -0.34 -3.54
C ARG A 60 16.49 -1.55 -4.03
N ILE A 61 15.89 -1.42 -5.21
CA ILE A 61 15.11 -2.49 -5.84
C ILE A 61 15.75 -2.80 -7.21
N ALA A 62 16.14 -4.05 -7.39
CA ALA A 62 16.81 -4.56 -8.60
C ALA A 62 17.98 -3.67 -9.08
N ASP A 63 18.69 -3.01 -8.17
CA ASP A 63 19.77 -2.03 -8.43
C ASP A 63 19.41 -0.87 -9.39
N ARG A 64 18.14 -0.76 -9.77
CA ARG A 64 17.63 0.22 -10.75
C ARG A 64 16.75 1.29 -10.13
N ILE A 65 16.05 1.00 -9.02
CA ILE A 65 15.24 1.97 -8.29
C ILE A 65 15.90 2.25 -6.95
N LEU A 66 16.03 3.52 -6.63
CA LEU A 66 16.42 4.01 -5.31
C LEU A 66 15.23 4.77 -4.73
N ILE A 67 14.82 4.43 -3.53
CA ILE A 67 13.80 5.17 -2.77
C ILE A 67 14.46 5.64 -1.48
N HIS A 68 14.37 6.92 -1.20
CA HIS A 68 14.98 7.51 -0.01
C HIS A 68 14.20 8.72 0.49
N SER A 69 14.44 9.09 1.75
CA SER A 69 13.89 10.33 2.30
C SER A 69 14.71 11.56 1.86
N PRO A 70 14.13 12.78 1.95
CA PRO A 70 14.82 14.02 1.58
C PRO A 70 16.15 14.26 2.33
N GLU A 71 16.31 13.70 3.54
CA GLU A 71 17.48 13.86 4.38
C GLU A 71 18.70 13.09 3.86
N HIS A 72 18.50 12.09 3.01
CA HIS A 72 19.57 11.29 2.47
C HIS A 72 20.23 11.98 1.26
N HIS A 73 21.34 12.62 1.52
CA HIS A 73 22.17 13.25 0.50
C HIS A 73 23.34 12.35 0.09
N SER A 74 23.84 12.52 -1.12
CA SER A 74 25.04 11.85 -1.62
C SER A 74 24.93 10.31 -1.76
N LEU A 75 23.74 9.80 -2.09
CA LEU A 75 23.54 8.41 -2.44
C LEU A 75 24.08 8.11 -3.84
N SER A 76 24.51 6.86 -4.06
CA SER A 76 24.88 6.42 -5.41
C SER A 76 23.67 6.47 -6.32
N PRO A 77 23.76 7.05 -7.53
CA PRO A 77 22.62 7.21 -8.42
C PRO A 77 22.01 5.86 -8.83
N ALA A 78 20.73 5.88 -9.15
CA ALA A 78 20.00 4.77 -9.76
C ALA A 78 19.33 5.26 -11.05
N GLU A 79 18.78 4.32 -11.84
CA GLU A 79 18.04 4.68 -13.07
C GLU A 79 16.77 5.48 -12.72
N TYR A 80 16.10 5.09 -11.64
CA TYR A 80 14.94 5.77 -11.06
C TYR A 80 15.28 6.15 -9.62
N ASP A 81 15.29 7.45 -9.35
CA ASP A 81 15.54 8.01 -8.05
C ASP A 81 14.23 8.62 -7.53
N ILE A 82 13.73 8.12 -6.39
CA ILE A 82 12.41 8.48 -5.85
C ILE A 82 12.60 9.00 -4.44
N VAL A 83 12.24 10.24 -4.25
CA VAL A 83 12.26 10.89 -2.94
C VAL A 83 10.88 10.77 -2.29
N ILE A 84 10.82 10.15 -1.12
CA ILE A 84 9.59 10.00 -0.35
C ILE A 84 9.79 10.55 1.05
N ASP A 85 8.95 11.51 1.41
CA ASP A 85 8.76 11.94 2.79
C ASP A 85 7.42 11.35 3.29
N PRO A 86 7.45 10.24 4.02
CA PRO A 86 6.23 9.45 4.21
C PRO A 86 5.29 10.01 5.28
N HIS A 87 5.72 10.96 6.11
CA HIS A 87 4.98 11.39 7.28
C HIS A 87 4.37 10.19 8.04
N GLN A 88 3.04 10.05 8.02
CA GLN A 88 2.33 8.90 8.60
C GLN A 88 1.75 7.94 7.56
N ALA A 89 1.99 8.20 6.25
CA ALA A 89 1.45 7.38 5.17
C ALA A 89 2.25 6.09 4.96
N PHE A 90 1.57 5.03 4.52
CA PHE A 90 2.20 3.76 4.13
C PHE A 90 2.83 3.86 2.73
N GLY A 91 3.95 3.15 2.51
CA GLY A 91 4.53 3.02 1.16
C GLY A 91 5.91 3.63 0.98
N THR A 92 6.81 3.50 1.97
CA THR A 92 8.22 3.92 1.87
C THR A 92 9.08 3.06 0.95
N GLY A 93 8.51 1.99 0.39
CA GLY A 93 9.29 1.00 -0.38
C GLY A 93 9.95 -0.10 0.45
N THR A 94 10.03 0.06 1.78
CA THR A 94 10.64 -0.93 2.69
C THR A 94 9.83 -2.22 2.80
N HIS A 95 8.52 -2.15 2.59
CA HIS A 95 7.66 -3.32 2.66
C HIS A 95 7.80 -4.20 1.41
N HIS A 96 7.81 -5.52 1.61
CA HIS A 96 7.99 -6.50 0.54
C HIS A 96 6.98 -6.35 -0.61
N THR A 97 5.72 -6.04 -0.31
CA THR A 97 4.65 -5.86 -1.32
C THR A 97 4.95 -4.72 -2.27
N THR A 98 5.39 -3.57 -1.75
CA THR A 98 5.78 -2.41 -2.56
C THR A 98 6.98 -2.75 -3.45
N GLY A 99 8.00 -3.40 -2.88
CA GLY A 99 9.18 -3.85 -3.63
C GLY A 99 8.84 -4.79 -4.77
N MET A 100 7.99 -5.81 -4.53
CA MET A 100 7.57 -6.76 -5.56
C MET A 100 6.79 -6.10 -6.70
N ILE A 101 5.91 -5.13 -6.40
CA ILE A 101 5.19 -4.39 -7.45
C ILE A 101 6.16 -3.56 -8.27
N LEU A 102 7.06 -2.80 -7.65
CA LEU A 102 8.04 -1.97 -8.34
C LEU A 102 8.99 -2.81 -9.22
N GLU A 103 9.45 -3.95 -8.71
CA GLU A 103 10.29 -4.88 -9.49
C GLU A 103 9.54 -5.40 -10.72
N ARG A 104 8.25 -5.73 -10.58
CA ARG A 104 7.41 -6.14 -11.71
C ARG A 104 7.23 -5.01 -12.72
N LEU A 105 6.95 -3.80 -12.26
CA LEU A 105 6.79 -2.61 -13.09
C LEU A 105 8.06 -2.28 -13.88
N LEU A 106 9.26 -2.58 -13.36
CA LEU A 106 10.52 -2.42 -14.12
C LEU A 106 10.51 -3.18 -15.45
N GLY A 107 9.91 -4.37 -15.48
CA GLY A 107 9.81 -5.21 -16.67
C GLY A 107 8.68 -4.83 -17.64
N MET A 108 7.78 -3.92 -17.27
CA MET A 108 6.61 -3.54 -18.07
C MET A 108 6.91 -2.29 -18.90
N ASP A 109 6.36 -2.21 -20.10
CA ASP A 109 6.31 -0.96 -20.86
C ASP A 109 5.13 -0.12 -20.38
N LEU A 110 5.42 1.05 -19.82
CA LEU A 110 4.41 2.00 -19.34
C LEU A 110 4.25 3.20 -20.28
N GLY A 111 5.02 3.25 -21.38
CA GLY A 111 4.90 4.32 -22.36
C GLY A 111 3.45 4.44 -22.87
N HIS A 112 2.90 5.68 -22.79
CA HIS A 112 1.53 6.00 -23.20
C HIS A 112 0.39 5.36 -22.40
N LYS A 113 0.66 4.57 -21.37
CA LYS A 113 -0.35 3.92 -20.54
C LYS A 113 -0.99 4.87 -19.53
N THR A 114 -2.29 4.71 -19.33
CA THR A 114 -3.06 5.31 -18.24
C THR A 114 -3.06 4.35 -17.05
N VAL A 115 -2.70 4.85 -15.86
CA VAL A 115 -2.53 4.02 -14.66
C VAL A 115 -3.46 4.48 -13.56
N LEU A 116 -4.10 3.52 -12.88
CA LEU A 116 -4.80 3.72 -11.63
C LEU A 116 -3.93 3.21 -10.48
N ASP A 117 -3.70 4.04 -9.45
CA ASP A 117 -3.07 3.67 -8.18
C ASP A 117 -4.11 3.74 -7.06
N ALA A 118 -4.66 2.60 -6.67
CA ALA A 118 -5.76 2.47 -5.72
C ALA A 118 -5.24 2.21 -4.30
N GLY A 119 -5.52 3.13 -3.37
CA GLY A 119 -4.92 3.13 -2.03
C GLY A 119 -3.45 3.54 -2.11
N CYS A 120 -3.20 4.75 -2.63
CA CYS A 120 -1.85 5.17 -3.04
C CYS A 120 -0.87 5.42 -1.88
N GLY A 121 -1.35 5.67 -0.66
CA GLY A 121 -0.49 5.94 0.50
C GLY A 121 0.45 7.12 0.28
N THR A 122 1.77 6.87 0.23
CA THR A 122 2.79 7.89 -0.11
C THR A 122 2.81 8.27 -1.59
N GLY A 123 2.11 7.54 -2.45
CA GLY A 123 2.13 7.71 -3.90
C GLY A 123 3.31 7.05 -4.62
N VAL A 124 4.16 6.30 -3.94
CA VAL A 124 5.40 5.76 -4.49
C VAL A 124 5.20 4.96 -5.78
N LEU A 125 4.12 4.16 -5.89
CA LEU A 125 3.82 3.35 -7.08
C LEU A 125 3.41 4.25 -8.25
N GLY A 126 2.50 5.19 -8.04
CA GLY A 126 2.06 6.15 -9.05
C GLY A 126 3.19 7.06 -9.51
N ILE A 127 4.03 7.55 -8.58
CA ILE A 127 5.23 8.36 -8.88
C ILE A 127 6.18 7.55 -9.77
N PHE A 128 6.48 6.31 -9.40
CA PHE A 128 7.33 5.44 -10.23
C PHE A 128 6.76 5.23 -11.63
N CYS A 129 5.46 4.98 -11.76
CA CYS A 129 4.81 4.84 -13.08
C CYS A 129 4.99 6.09 -13.93
N THR A 130 4.86 7.27 -13.31
CA THR A 130 5.08 8.56 -14.00
C THR A 130 6.53 8.70 -14.47
N LEU A 131 7.50 8.45 -13.59
CA LEU A 131 8.94 8.51 -13.93
C LEU A 131 9.31 7.51 -15.01
N LYS A 132 8.63 6.39 -15.08
CA LYS A 132 8.80 5.33 -16.10
C LYS A 132 8.09 5.66 -17.42
N GLY A 133 7.42 6.80 -17.55
CA GLY A 133 6.85 7.30 -18.78
C GLY A 133 5.36 7.03 -18.99
N ALA A 134 4.60 6.70 -17.94
CA ALA A 134 3.15 6.60 -18.03
C ALA A 134 2.55 7.93 -18.58
N LYS A 135 1.54 7.82 -19.42
CA LYS A 135 0.83 8.97 -20.00
C LYS A 135 0.17 9.82 -18.91
N SER A 136 -0.51 9.14 -18.00
CA SER A 136 -1.15 9.74 -16.84
C SER A 136 -1.33 8.71 -15.74
N VAL A 137 -1.29 9.18 -14.51
CA VAL A 137 -1.63 8.39 -13.33
C VAL A 137 -2.79 9.06 -12.63
N TRP A 138 -3.81 8.28 -12.30
CA TRP A 138 -4.88 8.71 -11.44
C TRP A 138 -4.85 7.86 -10.17
N ALA A 139 -4.80 8.52 -9.01
CA ALA A 139 -4.64 7.85 -7.74
C ALA A 139 -5.73 8.26 -6.75
N TYR A 140 -6.03 7.40 -5.80
CA TYR A 140 -6.88 7.75 -4.69
C TYR A 140 -6.47 7.04 -3.40
N ASP A 141 -6.81 7.65 -2.29
CA ASP A 141 -6.76 7.03 -0.97
C ASP A 141 -7.97 7.46 -0.16
N ILE A 142 -8.44 6.61 0.76
CA ILE A 142 -9.53 6.92 1.67
C ILE A 142 -9.11 7.89 2.76
N ASP A 143 -7.81 7.90 3.07
CA ASP A 143 -7.21 8.74 4.08
C ASP A 143 -6.70 10.05 3.47
N ARG A 144 -7.26 11.16 3.95
CA ARG A 144 -6.86 12.50 3.51
C ARG A 144 -5.36 12.77 3.73
N TRP A 145 -4.78 12.28 4.83
CA TRP A 145 -3.35 12.47 5.10
C TRP A 145 -2.49 11.79 4.05
N SER A 146 -2.88 10.61 3.59
CA SER A 146 -2.24 9.91 2.48
C SER A 146 -2.34 10.69 1.17
N VAL A 147 -3.50 11.28 0.89
CA VAL A 147 -3.70 12.13 -0.31
C VAL A 147 -2.82 13.37 -0.28
N ASP A 148 -2.77 14.07 0.84
CA ASP A 148 -1.96 15.28 0.99
C ASP A 148 -0.47 14.92 0.94
N ASN A 149 -0.04 13.82 1.57
CA ASN A 149 1.32 13.31 1.51
C ASN A 149 1.73 12.89 0.08
N THR A 150 0.84 12.20 -0.67
CA THR A 150 1.10 11.89 -2.09
C THR A 150 1.36 13.17 -2.89
N LYS A 151 0.59 14.25 -2.69
CA LYS A 151 0.80 15.53 -3.39
C LYS A 151 2.17 16.14 -3.09
N GLU A 152 2.60 16.09 -1.83
CA GLU A 152 3.92 16.57 -1.41
C GLU A 152 5.03 15.74 -2.09
N ASN A 153 4.91 14.42 -2.07
CA ASN A 153 5.86 13.52 -2.72
C ASN A 153 5.88 13.71 -4.25
N MET A 154 4.75 13.99 -4.89
CA MET A 154 4.73 14.38 -6.31
C MET A 154 5.56 15.62 -6.57
N LEU A 155 5.51 16.63 -5.70
CA LEU A 155 6.33 17.85 -5.83
C LEU A 155 7.81 17.55 -5.65
N LEU A 156 8.18 16.74 -4.64
CA LEU A 156 9.58 16.33 -4.42
C LEU A 156 10.18 15.62 -5.64
N ASN A 157 9.37 14.88 -6.40
CA ASN A 157 9.81 14.12 -7.58
C ASN A 157 9.55 14.87 -8.91
N GLY A 158 9.05 16.10 -8.88
CA GLY A 158 8.74 16.87 -10.10
C GLY A 158 7.62 16.27 -10.97
N VAL A 159 6.78 15.42 -10.40
CA VAL A 159 5.69 14.72 -11.09
C VAL A 159 4.54 15.68 -11.37
N LYS A 160 4.07 15.72 -12.64
CA LYS A 160 3.03 16.66 -13.09
C LYS A 160 1.82 15.98 -13.75
N ASN A 161 1.97 14.75 -14.21
CA ASN A 161 0.94 13.97 -14.91
C ASN A 161 0.29 12.90 -14.01
N MET A 162 0.26 13.17 -12.70
CA MET A 162 -0.44 12.39 -11.71
C MET A 162 -1.47 13.28 -11.00
N GLU A 163 -2.68 12.76 -10.86
CA GLU A 163 -3.76 13.36 -10.08
C GLU A 163 -4.07 12.44 -8.90
N VAL A 164 -4.27 13.03 -7.72
CA VAL A 164 -4.65 12.27 -6.52
C VAL A 164 -5.86 12.90 -5.84
N VAL A 165 -6.83 12.06 -5.47
CA VAL A 165 -8.08 12.47 -4.84
C VAL A 165 -8.41 11.64 -3.60
N GLU A 166 -9.14 12.22 -2.67
CA GLU A 166 -9.68 11.51 -1.51
C GLU A 166 -10.93 10.72 -1.91
N GLY A 167 -10.98 9.43 -1.54
CA GLY A 167 -12.14 8.60 -1.79
C GLY A 167 -11.84 7.11 -1.69
N ASN A 168 -12.85 6.30 -1.98
CA ASN A 168 -12.75 4.85 -2.09
C ASN A 168 -13.14 4.40 -3.52
N ALA A 169 -13.18 3.10 -3.79
CA ALA A 169 -13.45 2.58 -5.13
C ALA A 169 -14.80 3.02 -5.75
N SER A 170 -15.75 3.58 -4.99
CA SER A 170 -17.01 4.11 -5.55
C SER A 170 -16.81 5.30 -6.47
N ILE A 171 -15.70 6.06 -6.31
CA ILE A 171 -15.38 7.22 -7.16
C ILE A 171 -14.94 6.82 -8.57
N LEU A 172 -14.71 5.53 -8.81
CA LEU A 172 -14.39 4.99 -10.14
C LEU A 172 -15.60 4.95 -11.06
N GLN A 173 -16.82 5.05 -10.51
CA GLN A 173 -18.03 5.01 -11.32
C GLN A 173 -18.05 6.12 -12.37
N GLY A 174 -18.14 5.75 -13.65
CA GLY A 174 -18.17 6.68 -14.77
C GLY A 174 -16.79 7.23 -15.19
N LYS A 175 -15.71 6.73 -14.61
CA LYS A 175 -14.36 7.02 -15.10
C LYS A 175 -14.06 6.27 -16.39
N ASP A 176 -13.18 6.84 -17.20
CA ASP A 176 -12.60 6.17 -18.34
C ASP A 176 -11.76 4.95 -17.89
N ALA A 177 -11.60 4.01 -18.79
CA ALA A 177 -10.81 2.80 -18.49
C ALA A 177 -9.30 3.10 -18.41
N PHE A 178 -8.63 2.33 -17.57
CA PHE A 178 -7.17 2.38 -17.36
C PHE A 178 -6.51 1.18 -18.04
N ASP A 179 -5.29 1.38 -18.55
CA ASP A 179 -4.45 0.31 -19.11
C ASP A 179 -3.82 -0.56 -18.01
N LEU A 180 -3.55 0.03 -16.85
CA LEU A 180 -2.96 -0.65 -15.70
C LEU A 180 -3.62 -0.20 -14.39
N ILE A 181 -3.98 -1.16 -13.56
CA ILE A 181 -4.48 -0.91 -12.21
C ILE A 181 -3.49 -1.49 -11.20
N LEU A 182 -3.10 -0.68 -10.23
CA LEU A 182 -2.28 -1.07 -9.08
C LEU A 182 -3.14 -0.97 -7.82
N ALA A 183 -3.11 -2.01 -6.99
CA ALA A 183 -3.74 -1.96 -5.67
C ALA A 183 -2.91 -2.76 -4.66
N ASN A 184 -2.26 -2.03 -3.76
CA ASN A 184 -1.47 -2.60 -2.66
C ASN A 184 -2.19 -2.37 -1.33
N ILE A 185 -3.33 -3.03 -1.17
CA ILE A 185 -4.25 -2.86 -0.03
C ILE A 185 -4.68 -4.22 0.52
N ASN A 186 -5.29 -4.24 1.71
CA ASN A 186 -5.61 -5.51 2.35
C ASN A 186 -6.63 -6.36 1.56
N ARG A 187 -6.55 -7.70 1.73
CA ARG A 187 -7.38 -8.70 1.05
C ARG A 187 -8.87 -8.39 1.05
N ASN A 188 -9.41 -7.97 2.21
CA ASN A 188 -10.86 -7.80 2.34
C ASN A 188 -11.37 -6.64 1.49
N ILE A 189 -10.61 -5.54 1.42
CA ILE A 189 -10.91 -4.40 0.56
C ILE A 189 -10.74 -4.79 -0.90
N LEU A 190 -9.66 -5.51 -1.26
CA LEU A 190 -9.48 -6.01 -2.63
C LEU A 190 -10.68 -6.84 -3.11
N LEU A 191 -11.17 -7.77 -2.29
CA LEU A 191 -12.34 -8.59 -2.62
C LEU A 191 -13.62 -7.77 -2.81
N ALA A 192 -13.78 -6.71 -2.04
CA ALA A 192 -14.94 -5.80 -2.16
C ALA A 192 -14.83 -4.90 -3.39
N ASP A 193 -13.63 -4.39 -3.70
CA ASP A 193 -13.41 -3.38 -4.72
C ASP A 193 -13.11 -3.95 -6.11
N LEU A 194 -12.78 -5.25 -6.23
CA LEU A 194 -12.53 -5.91 -7.52
C LEU A 194 -13.60 -5.64 -8.59
N PRO A 195 -14.93 -5.65 -8.30
CA PRO A 195 -15.93 -5.28 -9.31
C PRO A 195 -15.77 -3.85 -9.84
N SER A 196 -15.43 -2.89 -8.96
CA SER A 196 -15.18 -1.50 -9.34
C SER A 196 -13.91 -1.37 -10.18
N PHE A 197 -12.85 -2.07 -9.85
CA PHE A 197 -11.63 -2.10 -10.66
C PHE A 197 -11.89 -2.65 -12.06
N VAL A 198 -12.59 -3.78 -12.16
CA VAL A 198 -12.94 -4.38 -13.46
C VAL A 198 -13.82 -3.45 -14.30
N SER A 199 -14.69 -2.65 -13.69
CA SER A 199 -15.56 -1.72 -14.42
C SER A 199 -14.80 -0.61 -15.17
N VAL A 200 -13.56 -0.32 -14.75
CA VAL A 200 -12.69 0.68 -15.36
C VAL A 200 -11.46 0.05 -16.06
N MET A 201 -11.62 -1.17 -16.55
CA MET A 201 -10.65 -1.85 -17.42
C MET A 201 -11.25 -2.02 -18.82
N HIS A 202 -10.42 -1.96 -19.84
CA HIS A 202 -10.76 -2.39 -21.21
C HIS A 202 -10.06 -3.75 -21.52
N ALA A 203 -10.32 -4.36 -22.66
CA ALA A 203 -9.59 -5.55 -23.11
C ALA A 203 -8.08 -5.27 -23.11
N GLU A 204 -7.29 -6.26 -22.68
CA GLU A 204 -5.81 -6.18 -22.53
C GLU A 204 -5.33 -5.28 -21.39
N SER A 205 -6.23 -4.63 -20.63
CA SER A 205 -5.83 -3.94 -19.38
C SER A 205 -5.27 -4.94 -18.39
N GLN A 206 -4.24 -4.53 -17.66
CA GLN A 206 -3.62 -5.35 -16.64
C GLN A 206 -3.92 -4.84 -15.23
N MET A 207 -3.91 -5.75 -14.26
CA MET A 207 -4.11 -5.41 -12.85
C MET A 207 -3.09 -6.13 -11.98
N ILE A 208 -2.40 -5.36 -11.12
CA ILE A 208 -1.48 -5.89 -10.12
C ILE A 208 -2.10 -5.68 -8.74
N LEU A 209 -2.29 -6.78 -8.02
CA LEU A 209 -2.81 -6.78 -6.65
C LEU A 209 -1.73 -7.26 -5.68
N SER A 210 -1.63 -6.62 -4.53
CA SER A 210 -0.79 -7.02 -3.40
C SER A 210 -1.36 -6.50 -2.08
N GLY A 211 -0.66 -6.74 -0.95
CA GLY A 211 -1.15 -6.38 0.39
C GLY A 211 -1.87 -7.54 1.09
N PHE A 212 -1.57 -8.76 0.69
CA PHE A 212 -2.15 -9.99 1.23
C PHE A 212 -1.10 -11.10 1.28
N TYR A 213 -1.40 -12.16 2.03
CA TYR A 213 -0.52 -13.32 2.17
C TYR A 213 -0.74 -14.36 1.06
N VAL A 214 0.26 -15.23 0.88
CA VAL A 214 0.22 -16.34 -0.10
C VAL A 214 -1.05 -17.19 0.07
N GLU A 215 -1.48 -17.46 1.28
CA GLU A 215 -2.68 -18.25 1.60
C GLU A 215 -4.00 -17.60 1.10
N ASP A 216 -4.00 -16.29 0.85
CA ASP A 216 -5.16 -15.55 0.37
C ASP A 216 -5.31 -15.61 -1.17
N MET A 217 -4.24 -15.99 -1.90
CA MET A 217 -4.22 -16.00 -3.36
C MET A 217 -5.38 -16.79 -3.99
N PRO A 218 -5.72 -18.01 -3.54
CA PRO A 218 -6.79 -18.78 -4.18
C PRO A 218 -8.13 -18.05 -4.19
N LEU A 219 -8.45 -17.35 -3.10
CA LEU A 219 -9.69 -16.59 -2.96
C LEU A 219 -9.74 -15.39 -3.92
N LEU A 220 -8.65 -14.63 -4.01
CA LEU A 220 -8.55 -13.48 -4.92
C LEU A 220 -8.57 -13.91 -6.38
N VAL A 221 -7.85 -14.99 -6.74
CA VAL A 221 -7.85 -15.55 -8.11
C VAL A 221 -9.24 -16.04 -8.49
N GLN A 222 -9.95 -16.74 -7.60
CA GLN A 222 -11.31 -17.20 -7.86
C GLN A 222 -12.26 -16.02 -8.11
N LYS A 223 -12.18 -14.98 -7.27
CA LYS A 223 -13.00 -13.77 -7.40
C LYS A 223 -12.69 -13.03 -8.69
N ALA A 224 -11.43 -12.81 -9.02
CA ALA A 224 -11.01 -12.12 -10.25
C ALA A 224 -11.48 -12.87 -11.51
N LYS A 225 -11.33 -14.20 -11.56
CA LYS A 225 -11.83 -15.05 -12.67
C LYS A 225 -13.34 -14.95 -12.83
N SER A 226 -14.12 -14.89 -11.73
CA SER A 226 -15.57 -14.72 -11.79
C SER A 226 -16.01 -13.39 -12.38
N LEU A 227 -15.11 -12.41 -12.45
CA LEU A 227 -15.31 -11.08 -13.04
C LEU A 227 -14.71 -10.94 -14.45
N GLY A 228 -14.24 -12.04 -15.06
CA GLY A 228 -13.71 -12.04 -16.44
C GLY A 228 -12.22 -11.68 -16.54
N LEU A 229 -11.46 -11.80 -15.45
CA LEU A 229 -10.01 -11.61 -15.50
C LEU A 229 -9.29 -12.93 -15.68
N SER A 230 -8.26 -12.94 -16.50
CA SER A 230 -7.27 -14.01 -16.63
C SER A 230 -6.17 -13.83 -15.60
N TYR A 231 -5.91 -14.85 -14.80
CA TYR A 231 -4.72 -14.91 -13.97
C TYR A 231 -3.50 -15.23 -14.84
N LEU A 232 -2.47 -14.38 -14.77
CA LEU A 232 -1.24 -14.59 -15.55
C LEU A 232 -0.15 -15.25 -14.69
N ASN A 233 0.25 -14.62 -13.61
CA ASN A 233 1.29 -15.13 -12.71
C ASN A 233 1.26 -14.40 -11.35
N HIS A 234 2.14 -14.82 -10.45
CA HIS A 234 2.39 -14.18 -9.17
C HIS A 234 3.88 -14.11 -8.83
N THR A 235 4.21 -13.32 -7.82
CA THR A 235 5.49 -13.34 -7.11
C THR A 235 5.24 -13.40 -5.61
N GLU A 236 6.19 -13.98 -4.88
CA GLU A 236 6.11 -14.16 -3.43
C GLU A 236 7.41 -13.69 -2.78
N LYS A 237 7.29 -13.09 -1.59
CA LYS A 237 8.42 -12.74 -0.73
C LYS A 237 7.97 -12.67 0.71
N GLU A 238 8.64 -13.40 1.62
CA GLU A 238 8.35 -13.41 3.06
C GLU A 238 6.85 -13.59 3.36
N ASN A 239 6.25 -14.62 2.71
CA ASN A 239 4.82 -14.94 2.79
C ASN A 239 3.85 -13.89 2.23
N TRP A 240 4.33 -12.77 1.71
CA TRP A 240 3.51 -11.81 0.96
C TRP A 240 3.44 -12.19 -0.51
N ALA A 241 2.34 -11.87 -1.17
CA ALA A 241 2.15 -12.19 -2.59
C ALA A 241 1.74 -10.97 -3.41
N THR A 242 2.06 -11.05 -4.71
CA THR A 242 1.61 -10.12 -5.74
C THR A 242 1.01 -10.91 -6.90
N LEU A 243 -0.22 -10.62 -7.30
CA LEU A 243 -0.92 -11.27 -8.41
C LEU A 243 -0.96 -10.33 -9.62
N LEU A 244 -0.76 -10.88 -10.81
CA LEU A 244 -0.98 -10.20 -12.07
C LEU A 244 -2.16 -10.82 -12.82
N PHE A 245 -3.07 -9.98 -13.23
CA PHE A 245 -4.24 -10.32 -14.03
C PHE A 245 -4.28 -9.49 -15.31
N GLU A 246 -5.02 -10.00 -16.30
CA GLU A 246 -5.35 -9.30 -17.54
C GLU A 246 -6.83 -9.46 -17.84
N ARG A 247 -7.46 -8.40 -18.33
CA ARG A 247 -8.84 -8.44 -18.81
C ARG A 247 -8.88 -8.97 -20.24
N LEU A 248 -9.67 -10.02 -20.46
CA LEU A 248 -9.92 -10.62 -21.78
C LEU A 248 -10.88 -9.78 -22.62
#